data_ff85ba4ef823fca8d8abaa89d3c6a7ff
#
_entry.id   ff85ba4ef823fca8d8abaa89d3c6a7ff
#
_cell.length_a   1.000
_cell.length_b   1.000
_cell.length_c   1.000
_cell.angle_alpha   90.00
_cell.angle_beta   90.00
_cell.angle_gamma   90.00
#
_symmetry.space_group_name_H-M   'P 1'
#
loop_
_entity.id
_entity.type
_entity.pdbx_description
1 polymer ?
#
loop_
_entity_poly.entity_id
_entity_poly.type
_entity_poly.pdbx_seq_one_letter_code
_entity_poly.pdbx_strand_id
1 'polypeptide(L)'
;MYTHIVLFRLKDAADTAKAIGLFESMRGRVPVLRELEVRGDDVHSDYSANLCIICRFDRAEDVDVYMKDPYHQQILAQTGPLISSKMKIDYWDRR
;
A
#
# COMPACT_ATOMS: atom_id res chain seq x y z
N MET A 1 -14.79 0.45 9.28
CA MET A 1 -13.56 1.23 9.01
C MET A 1 -13.54 1.68 7.55
N TYR A 2 -12.73 2.66 7.26
CA TYR A 2 -12.51 3.12 5.89
C TYR A 2 -11.31 2.39 5.31
N THR A 3 -11.48 1.78 4.15
CA THR A 3 -10.47 0.93 3.51
C THR A 3 -9.88 1.62 2.28
N HIS A 4 -8.56 1.55 2.17
CA HIS A 4 -7.77 2.08 1.07
C HIS A 4 -6.90 0.94 0.55
N ILE A 5 -7.12 0.54 -0.70
CA ILE A 5 -6.37 -0.55 -1.32
C ILE A 5 -5.59 0.00 -2.50
N VAL A 6 -4.32 -0.35 -2.59
CA VAL A 6 -3.50 -0.01 -3.75
C VAL A 6 -2.90 -1.29 -4.32
N LEU A 7 -3.03 -1.45 -5.62
CA LEU A 7 -2.39 -2.51 -6.40
C LEU A 7 -1.18 -1.90 -7.10
N PHE A 8 -0.04 -2.56 -7.00
CA PHE A 8 1.21 -2.06 -7.60
C PHE A 8 1.74 -3.04 -8.65
N ARG A 9 2.11 -2.49 -9.80
CA ARG A 9 2.94 -3.20 -10.76
C ARG A 9 4.34 -2.62 -10.69
N LEU A 10 5.35 -3.49 -10.58
CA LEU A 10 6.74 -3.08 -10.44
C LEU A 10 7.43 -3.09 -11.79
N LYS A 11 8.50 -2.29 -11.92
CA LYS A 11 9.35 -2.28 -13.10
C LYS A 11 10.09 -3.60 -13.26
N ASP A 12 10.47 -4.21 -12.12
CA ASP A 12 11.15 -5.50 -12.07
C ASP A 12 10.47 -6.35 -10.99
N ALA A 13 9.92 -7.50 -11.40
CA ALA A 13 9.25 -8.42 -10.47
C ALA A 13 10.19 -8.95 -9.38
N ALA A 14 11.50 -8.95 -9.63
CA ALA A 14 12.50 -9.37 -8.64
C ALA A 14 12.51 -8.46 -7.40
N ASP A 15 11.97 -7.23 -7.50
CA ASP A 15 11.90 -6.28 -6.39
C ASP A 15 10.66 -6.48 -5.50
N THR A 16 9.83 -7.49 -5.78
CA THR A 16 8.57 -7.67 -5.04
C THR A 16 8.79 -7.85 -3.54
N ALA A 17 9.72 -8.71 -3.14
CA ALA A 17 10.00 -8.94 -1.71
C ALA A 17 10.51 -7.67 -1.03
N LYS A 18 11.35 -6.91 -1.71
CA LYS A 18 11.86 -5.63 -1.20
C LYS A 18 10.73 -4.63 -0.99
N ALA A 19 9.84 -4.49 -1.98
CA ALA A 19 8.71 -3.57 -1.89
C ALA A 19 7.77 -3.98 -0.75
N ILE A 20 7.46 -5.27 -0.61
CA ILE A 20 6.64 -5.79 0.48
C ILE A 20 7.25 -5.42 1.84
N GLY A 21 8.55 -5.65 2.01
CA GLY A 21 9.24 -5.31 3.26
C GLY A 21 9.17 -3.83 3.60
N LEU A 22 9.32 -2.96 2.59
CA LEU A 22 9.22 -1.51 2.77
C LEU A 22 7.81 -1.11 3.23
N PHE A 23 6.77 -1.59 2.57
CA PHE A 23 5.38 -1.29 2.98
C PHE A 23 5.05 -1.89 4.35
N GLU A 24 5.49 -3.12 4.64
CA GLU A 24 5.28 -3.74 5.95
C GLU A 24 5.91 -2.93 7.08
N SER A 25 7.00 -2.22 6.82
CA SER A 25 7.66 -1.42 7.83
C SER A 25 6.80 -0.27 8.37
N MET A 26 5.72 0.08 7.68
CA MET A 26 4.78 1.09 8.16
C MET A 26 3.94 0.62 9.34
N ARG A 27 3.89 -0.69 9.59
CA ARG A 27 3.08 -1.27 10.66
C ARG A 27 3.54 -0.71 12.01
N GLY A 28 2.60 -0.09 12.74
CA GLY A 28 2.88 0.50 14.05
C GLY A 28 3.63 1.83 14.00
N ARG A 29 3.94 2.37 12.82
CA ARG A 29 4.70 3.61 12.68
C ARG A 29 3.89 4.79 12.13
N VAL A 30 2.69 4.53 11.65
CA VAL A 30 1.77 5.55 11.14
C VAL A 30 0.53 5.54 12.03
N PRO A 31 0.36 6.54 12.91
CA PRO A 31 -0.68 6.46 13.96
C PRO A 31 -2.10 6.27 13.46
N VAL A 32 -2.48 6.87 12.32
CA VAL A 32 -3.86 6.74 11.80
C VAL A 32 -4.11 5.42 11.08
N LEU A 33 -3.06 4.70 10.74
CA LEU A 33 -3.16 3.40 10.06
C LEU A 33 -3.47 2.33 11.09
N ARG A 34 -4.73 1.87 11.12
CA ARG A 34 -5.21 0.93 12.15
C ARG A 34 -4.92 -0.52 11.78
N GLU A 35 -5.10 -0.86 10.51
CA GLU A 35 -4.83 -2.20 10.01
C GLU A 35 -4.05 -2.09 8.71
N LEU A 36 -3.11 -2.99 8.52
CA LEU A 36 -2.30 -3.04 7.31
C LEU A 36 -2.13 -4.50 6.90
N GLU A 37 -2.45 -4.79 5.65
CA GLU A 37 -2.05 -6.05 5.00
C GLU A 37 -1.22 -5.72 3.78
N VAL A 38 -0.14 -6.44 3.60
CA VAL A 38 0.70 -6.37 2.40
C VAL A 38 0.80 -7.78 1.83
N ARG A 39 0.38 -7.96 0.57
CA ARG A 39 0.31 -9.27 -0.05
C ARG A 39 0.96 -9.24 -1.42
N GLY A 40 1.76 -10.27 -1.71
CA GLY A 40 2.32 -10.50 -3.04
C GLY A 40 1.37 -11.34 -3.87
N ASP A 41 1.51 -11.23 -5.19
CA ASP A 41 0.74 -12.02 -6.14
C ASP A 41 1.27 -13.45 -6.23
N ASP A 42 0.37 -14.43 -6.35
CA ASP A 42 0.73 -15.84 -6.50
C ASP A 42 0.55 -16.35 -7.94
N VAL A 43 -0.24 -15.65 -8.76
CA VAL A 43 -0.67 -16.16 -10.06
C VAL A 43 0.28 -15.79 -11.19
N HIS A 44 0.83 -14.57 -11.16
CA HIS A 44 1.78 -14.06 -12.17
C HIS A 44 1.23 -14.07 -13.60
N SER A 45 -0.05 -13.67 -13.77
CA SER A 45 -0.66 -13.56 -15.09
C SER A 45 -0.40 -12.17 -15.69
N ASP A 46 -0.77 -11.98 -16.97
CA ASP A 46 -0.65 -10.70 -17.65
C ASP A 46 -1.49 -9.60 -17.00
N TYR A 47 -2.52 -9.97 -16.25
CA TYR A 47 -3.41 -9.04 -15.55
C TYR A 47 -3.06 -8.86 -14.08
N SER A 48 -2.06 -9.57 -13.58
CA SER A 48 -1.69 -9.52 -12.16
C SER A 48 -0.87 -8.27 -11.85
N ALA A 49 -1.22 -7.61 -10.74
CA ALA A 49 -0.28 -6.72 -10.05
C ALA A 49 0.80 -7.58 -9.40
N ASN A 50 1.91 -6.97 -8.95
CA ASN A 50 2.95 -7.69 -8.22
C ASN A 50 2.63 -7.81 -6.74
N LEU A 51 1.99 -6.79 -6.19
CA LEU A 51 1.61 -6.76 -4.78
C LEU A 51 0.46 -5.79 -4.55
N CYS A 52 -0.16 -5.91 -3.39
CA CYS A 52 -1.12 -4.92 -2.94
C CYS A 52 -0.87 -4.54 -1.48
N ILE A 53 -1.36 -3.35 -1.11
CA ILE A 53 -1.49 -2.95 0.27
C ILE A 53 -2.96 -2.70 0.56
N ILE A 54 -3.40 -3.13 1.75
CA ILE A 54 -4.75 -2.89 2.24
C ILE A 54 -4.60 -2.14 3.55
N CYS A 55 -5.04 -0.88 3.56
CA CYS A 55 -4.92 0.01 4.70
C CYS A 55 -6.31 0.32 5.24
N ARG A 56 -6.51 0.27 6.55
CA ARG A 56 -7.78 0.61 7.18
C ARG A 56 -7.61 1.70 8.21
N PHE A 57 -8.56 2.60 8.23
CA PHE A 57 -8.58 3.80 9.05
C PHE A 57 -9.93 3.93 9.75
N ASP A 58 -9.97 4.70 10.84
CA ASP A 58 -11.23 4.98 11.53
C ASP A 58 -12.13 5.90 10.71
N ARG A 59 -11.54 6.81 9.92
CA ARG A 59 -12.28 7.82 9.16
C ARG A 59 -11.70 8.00 7.78
N ALA A 60 -12.54 8.47 6.84
CA ALA A 60 -12.10 8.77 5.47
C ALA A 60 -11.01 9.85 5.45
N GLU A 61 -11.12 10.86 6.31
CA GLU A 61 -10.16 11.98 6.40
C GLU A 61 -8.77 11.50 6.82
N ASP A 62 -8.68 10.37 7.50
CA ASP A 62 -7.40 9.82 7.94
C ASP A 62 -6.51 9.39 6.76
N VAL A 63 -7.08 9.13 5.59
CA VAL A 63 -6.30 8.84 4.39
C VAL A 63 -5.40 10.04 4.03
N ASP A 64 -5.93 11.27 4.12
CA ASP A 64 -5.12 12.46 3.86
C ASP A 64 -4.01 12.63 4.89
N VAL A 65 -4.28 12.33 6.15
CA VAL A 65 -3.26 12.34 7.21
C VAL A 65 -2.17 11.32 6.92
N TYR A 66 -2.57 10.12 6.53
CA TYR A 66 -1.67 9.04 6.14
C TYR A 66 -0.79 9.45 4.95
N MET A 67 -1.39 10.06 3.92
CA MET A 67 -0.64 10.49 2.73
C MET A 67 0.43 11.51 3.07
N LYS A 68 0.23 12.33 4.10
CA LYS A 68 1.17 13.36 4.55
C LYS A 68 2.09 12.93 5.67
N ASP A 69 1.90 11.73 6.21
CA ASP A 69 2.71 11.22 7.32
C ASP A 69 4.17 11.12 6.91
N PRO A 70 5.11 11.60 7.75
CA PRO A 70 6.53 11.61 7.41
C PRO A 70 7.11 10.23 7.13
N TYR A 71 6.71 9.21 7.88
CA TYR A 71 7.20 7.85 7.65
C TYR A 71 6.67 7.30 6.33
N HIS A 72 5.38 7.50 6.06
CA HIS A 72 4.79 7.12 4.78
C HIS A 72 5.52 7.79 3.61
N GLN A 73 5.87 9.07 3.74
CA GLN A 73 6.62 9.79 2.72
C GLN A 73 8.01 9.18 2.48
N GLN A 74 8.68 8.73 3.55
CA GLN A 74 9.96 8.01 3.41
C GLN A 74 9.79 6.72 2.63
N ILE A 75 8.73 5.96 2.92
CA ILE A 75 8.45 4.72 2.20
C ILE A 75 8.12 4.99 0.73
N LEU A 76 7.35 6.03 0.43
CA LEU A 76 7.06 6.42 -0.95
C LEU A 76 8.34 6.79 -1.72
N ALA A 77 9.29 7.47 -1.07
CA ALA A 77 10.55 7.82 -1.70
C ALA A 77 11.37 6.58 -2.07
N GLN A 78 11.26 5.51 -1.30
CA GLN A 78 11.98 4.26 -1.55
C GLN A 78 11.25 3.32 -2.49
N THR A 79 9.92 3.30 -2.47
CA THR A 79 9.12 2.41 -3.32
C THR A 79 8.83 3.01 -4.69
N GLY A 80 8.69 4.34 -4.77
CA GLY A 80 8.37 5.02 -6.03
C GLY A 80 9.25 4.61 -7.21
N PRO A 81 10.59 4.56 -7.05
CA PRO A 81 11.48 4.14 -8.13
C PRO A 81 11.27 2.70 -8.61
N LEU A 82 10.65 1.85 -7.79
CA LEU A 82 10.40 0.45 -8.12
C LEU A 82 9.09 0.25 -8.88
N ILE A 83 8.19 1.22 -8.85
CA ILE A 83 6.81 1.09 -9.32
C ILE A 83 6.68 1.57 -10.76
N SER A 84 6.09 0.75 -11.64
CA SER A 84 5.75 1.14 -13.02
C SER A 84 4.33 1.69 -13.11
N SER A 85 3.38 1.14 -12.38
CA SER A 85 1.99 1.62 -12.35
C SER A 85 1.30 1.19 -11.07
N LYS A 86 0.23 1.91 -10.74
CA LYS A 86 -0.58 1.60 -9.57
C LYS A 86 -2.04 1.94 -9.83
N MET A 87 -2.91 1.27 -9.10
CA MET A 87 -4.35 1.50 -9.15
C MET A 87 -4.89 1.40 -7.74
N LYS A 88 -5.82 2.25 -7.37
CA LYS A 88 -6.36 2.27 -6.01
C LYS A 88 -7.87 2.30 -5.99
N ILE A 89 -8.43 1.89 -4.86
CA ILE A 89 -9.84 2.05 -4.54
C ILE A 89 -9.98 2.38 -3.05
N ASP A 90 -10.92 3.26 -2.73
CA ASP A 90 -11.21 3.71 -1.38
C ASP A 90 -12.69 3.54 -1.10
N TYR A 91 -13.05 2.96 0.03
CA TYR A 91 -14.48 2.73 0.36
C TYR A 91 -14.68 2.50 1.85
N TRP A 92 -15.91 2.69 2.32
CA TRP A 92 -16.33 2.26 3.64
C TRP A 92 -16.58 0.76 3.62
N ASP A 93 -16.06 0.04 4.63
CA ASP A 93 -16.26 -1.42 4.74
C ASP A 93 -17.72 -1.75 4.89
N ARG A 94 -18.47 -0.85 5.55
CA ARG A 94 -19.88 -1.03 5.83
C ARG A 94 -20.62 0.27 5.80
N ARG A 95 -21.86 0.21 5.39
CA ARG A 95 -22.78 1.33 5.34
C ARG A 95 -23.97 1.07 6.22
#